data_b4c2535d4bfe1ad311d2f1fcbdaf00da
#
_entry.id   b4c2535d4bfe1ad311d2f1fcbdaf00da
#
_cell.length_a   1.000
_cell.length_b   1.000
_cell.length_c   1.000
_cell.angle_alpha   90.00
_cell.angle_beta   90.00
_cell.angle_gamma   90.00
#
_symmetry.space_group_name_H-M   'P 1'
#
loop_
_entity.id
_entity.type
_entity.pdbx_description
1 polymer ?
#
loop_
_entity_poly.entity_id
_entity_poly.type
_entity_poly.pdbx_seq_one_letter_code
_entity_poly.pdbx_strand_id
1 'polypeptide(L)'
;MKDLKTYFYTEDGVVKAVDGAGFSVCKGEVLGLVGESGCGKSVSSFSILRLVAPPGKITSGQILFEGKDVLKLSQDEMVKMRGDRISMIFQQPQSSLNPVFRVGDQVAEVLITHKGMSKKEAWTQAVDLLTQVGIPDPEKKARCYPHEMSGGQAQRVMIAMALALCPKLLIADEPTTALDVTIQAQILNLIQGLREKMDTAVILITHDLGIIAEMAHRVAVMYAGEIVEYGDTDPIFAQPYHPYTKGLIGSIPILGKVVDRLEVIPGLVPNLIDLPDGCRFAPRCKFREQYKLTICERQKPDLVEVSPAHTVRCWLYADAEGHTAPLKH
;
A
#
# COMPACT_ATOMS: atom_id res chain seq x y z
N MET A 1 10.67 6.29 3.03
CA MET A 1 11.36 5.01 2.78
C MET A 1 12.38 5.22 1.68
N LYS A 2 13.62 4.74 1.86
CA LYS A 2 14.72 4.91 0.89
C LYS A 2 15.42 3.58 0.69
N ASP A 3 15.54 3.14 -0.54
CA ASP A 3 16.28 1.95 -0.99
C ASP A 3 16.02 0.70 -0.13
N LEU A 4 14.75 0.47 0.22
CA LEU A 4 14.35 -0.63 1.09
C LEU A 4 14.50 -1.97 0.38
N LYS A 5 15.13 -2.93 1.07
CA LYS A 5 15.22 -4.32 0.60
C LYS A 5 14.69 -5.28 1.66
N THR A 6 13.71 -6.10 1.25
CA THR A 6 13.12 -7.14 2.10
C THR A 6 13.06 -8.44 1.32
N TYR A 7 13.78 -9.45 1.80
CA TYR A 7 13.94 -10.73 1.12
C TYR A 7 13.44 -11.88 1.99
N PHE A 8 12.92 -12.93 1.35
CA PHE A 8 12.54 -14.17 2.01
C PHE A 8 13.51 -15.29 1.58
N TYR A 9 14.09 -15.96 2.55
CA TYR A 9 15.06 -17.04 2.35
C TYR A 9 14.34 -18.37 2.43
N THR A 10 13.86 -18.88 1.29
CA THR A 10 13.11 -20.13 1.17
C THR A 10 14.00 -21.26 0.70
N GLU A 11 13.51 -22.50 0.75
CA GLU A 11 14.22 -23.67 0.23
C GLU A 11 14.46 -23.58 -1.29
N ASP A 12 13.53 -22.95 -2.03
CA ASP A 12 13.62 -22.75 -3.48
C ASP A 12 14.55 -21.60 -3.89
N GLY A 13 15.00 -20.77 -2.94
CA GLY A 13 15.88 -19.63 -3.21
C GLY A 13 15.51 -18.36 -2.46
N VAL A 14 16.11 -17.24 -2.86
CA VAL A 14 15.91 -15.93 -2.25
C VAL A 14 14.86 -15.13 -3.01
N VAL A 15 13.66 -14.99 -2.42
CA VAL A 15 12.58 -14.16 -2.96
C VAL A 15 12.86 -12.69 -2.65
N LYS A 16 13.16 -11.87 -3.64
CA LYS A 16 13.42 -10.43 -3.51
C LYS A 16 12.11 -9.63 -3.55
N ALA A 17 11.29 -9.79 -2.50
CA ALA A 17 9.94 -9.23 -2.46
C ALA A 17 9.89 -7.69 -2.52
N VAL A 18 10.88 -7.02 -1.92
CA VAL A 18 11.12 -5.57 -2.08
C VAL A 18 12.62 -5.42 -2.32
N ASP A 19 13.01 -4.70 -3.37
CA ASP A 19 14.41 -4.62 -3.78
C ASP A 19 14.77 -3.21 -4.30
N GLY A 20 15.09 -2.32 -3.36
CA GLY A 20 15.44 -0.94 -3.66
C GLY A 20 14.22 -0.04 -3.83
N ALA A 21 13.10 -0.35 -3.17
CA ALA A 21 11.92 0.49 -3.23
C ALA A 21 12.08 1.76 -2.37
N GLY A 22 11.65 2.90 -2.91
CA GLY A 22 11.69 4.19 -2.24
C GLY A 22 10.49 5.06 -2.59
N PHE A 23 9.88 5.67 -1.57
CA PHE A 23 8.84 6.70 -1.70
C PHE A 23 8.73 7.51 -0.42
N SER A 24 8.05 8.64 -0.51
CA SER A 24 7.76 9.48 0.66
C SER A 24 6.26 9.81 0.72
N VAL A 25 5.80 10.09 1.92
CA VAL A 25 4.42 10.54 2.20
C VAL A 25 4.50 11.74 3.11
N CYS A 26 3.79 12.81 2.78
CA CYS A 26 3.68 14.00 3.60
C CYS A 26 2.51 13.88 4.58
N LYS A 27 2.50 14.76 5.59
CA LYS A 27 1.41 14.86 6.57
C LYS A 27 0.09 15.20 5.86
N GLY A 28 -0.99 14.49 6.20
CA GLY A 28 -2.31 14.67 5.59
C GLY A 28 -2.42 14.20 4.14
N GLU A 29 -1.36 13.65 3.56
CA GLU A 29 -1.33 13.17 2.19
C GLU A 29 -1.86 11.73 2.08
N VAL A 30 -2.47 11.41 0.94
CA VAL A 30 -2.76 10.03 0.52
C VAL A 30 -1.79 9.64 -0.58
N LEU A 31 -0.95 8.64 -0.34
CA LEU A 31 -0.12 8.00 -1.34
C LEU A 31 -0.76 6.68 -1.77
N GLY A 32 -1.07 6.56 -3.05
CA GLY A 32 -1.48 5.29 -3.65
C GLY A 32 -0.27 4.40 -3.94
N LEU A 33 -0.28 3.16 -3.46
CA LEU A 33 0.73 2.15 -3.80
C LEU A 33 0.05 1.06 -4.63
N VAL A 34 0.33 1.04 -5.93
CA VAL A 34 -0.37 0.21 -6.91
C VAL A 34 0.55 -0.78 -7.63
N GLY A 35 -0.02 -1.83 -8.20
CA GLY A 35 0.68 -2.86 -8.96
C GLY A 35 -0.03 -4.21 -8.88
N GLU A 36 0.37 -5.17 -9.72
CA GLU A 36 -0.19 -6.53 -9.72
C GLU A 36 0.03 -7.25 -8.39
N SER A 37 -0.79 -8.29 -8.13
CA SER A 37 -0.62 -9.14 -6.94
C SER A 37 0.80 -9.74 -6.90
N GLY A 38 1.37 -9.83 -5.70
CA GLY A 38 2.73 -10.37 -5.50
C GLY A 38 3.88 -9.41 -5.84
N CYS A 39 3.63 -8.17 -6.29
CA CYS A 39 4.72 -7.24 -6.63
C CYS A 39 5.46 -6.61 -5.42
N GLY A 40 5.05 -6.89 -4.16
CA GLY A 40 5.74 -6.45 -2.95
C GLY A 40 5.06 -5.37 -2.11
N LYS A 41 3.84 -4.93 -2.47
CA LYS A 41 3.10 -3.85 -1.76
C LYS A 41 2.90 -4.13 -0.27
N SER A 42 2.26 -5.24 0.07
CA SER A 42 2.01 -5.62 1.48
C SER A 42 3.31 -5.88 2.25
N VAL A 43 4.35 -6.43 1.58
CA VAL A 43 5.67 -6.63 2.20
C VAL A 43 6.33 -5.29 2.52
N SER A 44 6.16 -4.26 1.67
CA SER A 44 6.62 -2.90 1.96
C SER A 44 5.94 -2.34 3.20
N SER A 45 4.64 -2.54 3.36
CA SER A 45 3.86 -2.12 4.54
C SER A 45 4.28 -2.85 5.81
N PHE A 46 4.45 -4.17 5.74
CA PHE A 46 4.96 -4.97 6.87
C PHE A 46 6.39 -4.57 7.25
N SER A 47 7.20 -4.17 6.28
CA SER A 47 8.55 -3.66 6.55
C SER A 47 8.53 -2.34 7.31
N ILE A 48 7.60 -1.42 6.98
CA ILE A 48 7.42 -0.14 7.72
C ILE A 48 7.06 -0.42 9.18
N LEU A 49 6.22 -1.40 9.45
CA LEU A 49 5.82 -1.79 10.80
C LEU A 49 6.78 -2.80 11.44
N ARG A 50 7.83 -3.27 10.74
CA ARG A 50 8.71 -4.35 11.19
C ARG A 50 7.93 -5.62 11.60
N LEU A 51 6.92 -5.98 10.79
CA LEU A 51 6.08 -7.17 10.96
C LEU A 51 6.41 -8.27 9.94
N VAL A 52 7.55 -8.17 9.28
CA VAL A 52 8.01 -9.21 8.35
C VAL A 52 8.31 -10.47 9.13
N ALA A 53 7.51 -11.54 8.88
CA ALA A 53 7.68 -12.82 9.55
C ALA A 53 8.79 -13.67 8.92
N PRO A 54 9.49 -14.51 9.68
CA PRO A 54 10.40 -15.51 9.13
C PRO A 54 9.73 -16.38 8.06
N PRO A 55 10.46 -16.75 6.98
CA PRO A 55 11.87 -16.57 6.71
C PRO A 55 12.27 -15.21 6.11
N GLY A 56 11.38 -14.21 6.16
CA GLY A 56 11.61 -12.86 5.65
C GLY A 56 12.54 -12.03 6.54
N LYS A 57 13.36 -11.20 5.91
CA LYS A 57 14.28 -10.26 6.58
C LYS A 57 14.35 -8.94 5.82
N ILE A 58 14.34 -7.82 6.53
CA ILE A 58 14.72 -6.52 5.99
C ILE A 58 16.25 -6.51 5.95
N THR A 59 16.82 -6.51 4.74
CA THR A 59 18.27 -6.69 4.53
C THR A 59 19.02 -5.37 4.44
N SER A 60 18.38 -4.31 3.91
CA SER A 60 18.98 -2.97 3.81
C SER A 60 17.91 -1.91 3.58
N GLY A 61 18.35 -0.65 3.51
CA GLY A 61 17.52 0.53 3.30
C GLY A 61 17.27 1.31 4.58
N GLN A 62 16.41 2.32 4.47
CA GLN A 62 16.05 3.20 5.56
C GLN A 62 14.56 3.54 5.54
N ILE A 63 13.95 3.55 6.72
CA ILE A 63 12.56 3.98 6.91
C ILE A 63 12.55 5.13 7.91
N LEU A 64 12.43 6.35 7.40
CA LEU A 64 12.36 7.55 8.22
C LEU A 64 10.91 7.88 8.55
N PHE A 65 10.59 7.94 9.83
CA PHE A 65 9.30 8.41 10.33
C PHE A 65 9.56 9.57 11.31
N GLU A 66 9.08 10.76 10.97
CA GLU A 66 9.33 12.00 11.72
C GLU A 66 10.83 12.20 12.08
N GLY A 67 11.71 11.94 11.12
CA GLY A 67 13.16 12.07 11.24
C GLY A 67 13.88 10.92 11.96
N LYS A 68 13.15 9.95 12.52
CA LYS A 68 13.71 8.76 13.18
C LYS A 68 13.73 7.57 12.24
N ASP A 69 14.83 6.83 12.20
CA ASP A 69 14.92 5.59 11.44
C ASP A 69 14.25 4.44 12.18
N VAL A 70 13.08 4.02 11.69
CA VAL A 70 12.26 2.95 12.28
C VAL A 70 13.01 1.63 12.38
N LEU A 71 13.94 1.36 11.45
CA LEU A 71 14.71 0.11 11.45
C LEU A 71 15.72 0.03 12.60
N LYS A 72 16.10 1.17 13.18
CA LYS A 72 17.07 1.27 14.30
C LYS A 72 16.41 1.32 15.67
N LEU A 73 15.10 1.44 15.75
CA LEU A 73 14.37 1.46 17.02
C LEU A 73 14.47 0.12 17.74
N SER A 74 14.48 0.15 19.07
CA SER A 74 14.34 -1.05 19.89
C SER A 74 12.96 -1.70 19.69
N GLN A 75 12.79 -2.94 20.14
CA GLN A 75 11.48 -3.60 20.07
C GLN A 75 10.42 -2.88 20.92
N ASP A 76 10.79 -2.39 22.09
CA ASP A 76 9.88 -1.65 22.99
C ASP A 76 9.43 -0.32 22.39
N GLU A 77 10.32 0.39 21.68
CA GLU A 77 9.97 1.61 20.96
C GLU A 77 9.01 1.30 19.80
N MET A 78 9.22 0.18 19.08
CA MET A 78 8.32 -0.25 18.02
C MET A 78 6.93 -0.65 18.54
N VAL A 79 6.86 -1.32 19.69
CA VAL A 79 5.57 -1.66 20.33
C VAL A 79 4.78 -0.38 20.66
N LYS A 80 5.45 0.65 21.20
CA LYS A 80 4.82 1.95 21.47
C LYS A 80 4.42 2.70 20.20
N MET A 81 5.16 2.53 19.10
CA MET A 81 4.90 3.21 17.83
C MET A 81 3.73 2.59 17.08
N ARG A 82 3.62 1.25 17.08
CA ARG A 82 2.52 0.53 16.43
C ARG A 82 1.20 0.84 17.13
N GLY A 83 0.18 1.16 16.34
CA GLY A 83 -1.14 1.57 16.82
C GLY A 83 -1.23 3.04 17.22
N ASP A 84 -0.25 3.58 17.95
CA ASP A 84 -0.26 4.99 18.38
C ASP A 84 0.19 5.95 17.29
N ARG A 85 1.34 5.71 16.66
CA ARG A 85 1.91 6.61 15.64
C ARG A 85 1.71 6.11 14.22
N ILE A 86 1.89 4.82 14.01
CA ILE A 86 1.69 4.14 12.73
C ILE A 86 0.71 3.01 12.96
N SER A 87 -0.39 3.02 12.25
CA SER A 87 -1.43 1.99 12.32
C SER A 87 -1.69 1.37 10.95
N MET A 88 -2.33 0.19 10.94
CA MET A 88 -2.60 -0.54 9.71
C MET A 88 -4.00 -1.14 9.71
N ILE A 89 -4.67 -1.02 8.57
CA ILE A 89 -5.86 -1.77 8.20
C ILE A 89 -5.38 -2.92 7.32
N PHE A 90 -5.58 -4.16 7.78
CA PHE A 90 -5.14 -5.36 7.05
C PHE A 90 -6.16 -5.78 6.01
N GLN A 91 -5.72 -6.53 5.01
CA GLN A 91 -6.53 -6.98 3.87
C GLN A 91 -7.72 -7.85 4.28
N GLN A 92 -7.58 -8.69 5.32
CA GLN A 92 -8.62 -9.61 5.77
C GLN A 92 -9.07 -9.30 7.20
N PRO A 93 -10.23 -8.65 7.39
CA PRO A 93 -10.68 -8.23 8.72
C PRO A 93 -10.96 -9.41 9.65
N GLN A 94 -11.54 -10.49 9.14
CA GLN A 94 -11.90 -11.66 9.98
C GLN A 94 -10.68 -12.39 10.53
N SER A 95 -9.59 -12.47 9.79
CA SER A 95 -8.34 -13.09 10.27
C SER A 95 -7.51 -12.15 11.15
N SER A 96 -7.78 -10.84 11.09
CA SER A 96 -7.10 -9.82 11.88
C SER A 96 -7.73 -9.61 13.25
N LEU A 97 -9.02 -9.96 13.41
CA LEU A 97 -9.72 -9.95 14.70
C LEU A 97 -9.55 -11.29 15.41
N ASN A 98 -9.25 -11.25 16.69
CA ASN A 98 -9.13 -12.47 17.49
C ASN A 98 -10.54 -13.06 17.73
N PRO A 99 -10.84 -14.29 17.26
CA PRO A 99 -12.19 -14.85 17.28
C PRO A 99 -12.72 -15.17 18.68
N VAL A 100 -11.87 -15.28 19.70
CA VAL A 100 -12.26 -15.63 21.08
C VAL A 100 -12.48 -14.42 21.98
N PHE A 101 -12.24 -13.20 21.50
CA PHE A 101 -12.52 -11.96 22.21
C PHE A 101 -13.68 -11.19 21.58
N ARG A 102 -14.45 -10.49 22.40
CA ARG A 102 -15.52 -9.62 21.92
C ARG A 102 -14.95 -8.44 21.16
N VAL A 103 -15.71 -7.94 20.21
CA VAL A 103 -15.31 -6.81 19.36
C VAL A 103 -14.98 -5.56 20.19
N GLY A 104 -15.82 -5.21 21.15
CA GLY A 104 -15.59 -4.06 22.05
C GLY A 104 -14.34 -4.19 22.90
N ASP A 105 -14.03 -5.43 23.38
CA ASP A 105 -12.82 -5.68 24.18
C ASP A 105 -11.56 -5.44 23.34
N GLN A 106 -11.54 -5.84 22.06
CA GLN A 106 -10.40 -5.66 21.16
C GLN A 106 -10.17 -4.17 20.83
N VAL A 107 -11.24 -3.39 20.64
CA VAL A 107 -11.12 -1.93 20.46
C VAL A 107 -10.64 -1.26 21.76
N ALA A 108 -11.20 -1.67 22.91
CA ALA A 108 -10.82 -1.14 24.22
C ALA A 108 -9.36 -1.46 24.59
N GLU A 109 -8.86 -2.64 24.20
CA GLU A 109 -7.48 -3.07 24.46
C GLU A 109 -6.44 -2.09 23.91
N VAL A 110 -6.69 -1.53 22.72
CA VAL A 110 -5.83 -0.51 22.12
C VAL A 110 -5.70 0.72 23.04
N LEU A 111 -6.82 1.17 23.61
CA LEU A 111 -6.87 2.33 24.51
C LEU A 111 -6.23 2.03 25.88
N ILE A 112 -6.47 0.85 26.42
CA ILE A 112 -5.86 0.41 27.69
C ILE A 112 -4.34 0.32 27.54
N THR A 113 -3.88 -0.33 26.48
CA THR A 113 -2.45 -0.60 26.26
C THR A 113 -1.65 0.68 26.03
N HIS A 114 -2.17 1.61 25.24
CA HIS A 114 -1.39 2.80 24.83
C HIS A 114 -1.68 4.04 25.68
N LYS A 115 -2.91 4.20 26.20
CA LYS A 115 -3.29 5.38 27.02
C LYS A 115 -3.39 5.08 28.50
N GLY A 116 -3.25 3.82 28.92
CA GLY A 116 -3.40 3.42 30.32
C GLY A 116 -4.80 3.66 30.89
N MET A 117 -5.84 3.68 30.03
CA MET A 117 -7.21 3.91 30.46
C MET A 117 -7.74 2.78 31.32
N SER A 118 -8.66 3.10 32.25
CA SER A 118 -9.39 2.07 32.96
C SER A 118 -10.27 1.26 32.00
N LYS A 119 -10.57 0.01 32.34
CA LYS A 119 -11.43 -0.86 31.52
C LYS A 119 -12.80 -0.23 31.23
N LYS A 120 -13.37 0.50 32.19
CA LYS A 120 -14.69 1.14 32.04
C LYS A 120 -14.63 2.31 31.05
N GLU A 121 -13.64 3.19 31.18
CA GLU A 121 -13.44 4.31 30.27
C GLU A 121 -13.13 3.83 28.85
N ALA A 122 -12.21 2.86 28.71
CA ALA A 122 -11.84 2.28 27.43
C ALA A 122 -13.04 1.61 26.73
N TRP A 123 -13.91 0.91 27.49
CA TRP A 123 -15.14 0.34 26.95
C TRP A 123 -16.09 1.41 26.41
N THR A 124 -16.32 2.48 27.18
CA THR A 124 -17.19 3.59 26.73
C THR A 124 -16.64 4.21 25.44
N GLN A 125 -15.34 4.49 25.42
CA GLN A 125 -14.70 5.06 24.23
C GLN A 125 -14.69 4.06 23.04
N ALA A 126 -14.58 2.76 23.28
CA ALA A 126 -14.69 1.75 22.23
C ALA A 126 -16.09 1.75 21.59
N VAL A 127 -17.17 1.89 22.37
CA VAL A 127 -18.53 2.03 21.84
C VAL A 127 -18.67 3.31 21.03
N ASP A 128 -18.09 4.43 21.48
CA ASP A 128 -18.08 5.69 20.73
C ASP A 128 -17.33 5.55 19.39
N LEU A 129 -16.19 4.87 19.37
CA LEU A 129 -15.44 4.59 18.14
C LEU A 129 -16.25 3.71 17.17
N LEU A 130 -16.93 2.66 17.68
CA LEU A 130 -17.82 1.83 16.86
C LEU A 130 -19.00 2.64 16.29
N THR A 131 -19.51 3.64 17.03
CA THR A 131 -20.52 4.58 16.54
C THR A 131 -19.96 5.45 15.41
N GLN A 132 -18.75 6.00 15.57
CA GLN A 132 -18.10 6.85 14.58
C GLN A 132 -17.85 6.13 13.24
N VAL A 133 -17.54 4.84 13.28
CA VAL A 133 -17.38 4.03 12.06
C VAL A 133 -18.70 3.48 11.52
N GLY A 134 -19.84 3.88 12.09
CA GLY A 134 -21.17 3.54 11.62
C GLY A 134 -21.60 2.11 11.85
N ILE A 135 -21.18 1.49 12.96
CA ILE A 135 -21.73 0.20 13.40
C ILE A 135 -23.13 0.43 13.97
N PRO A 136 -24.18 -0.27 13.47
CA PRO A 136 -25.52 -0.19 14.02
C PRO A 136 -25.55 -0.85 15.42
N ASP A 137 -26.35 -0.29 16.35
CA ASP A 137 -26.47 -0.76 17.73
C ASP A 137 -25.10 -1.04 18.39
N PRO A 138 -24.19 -0.03 18.47
CA PRO A 138 -22.79 -0.25 18.82
C PRO A 138 -22.59 -0.88 20.19
N GLU A 139 -23.40 -0.56 21.19
CA GLU A 139 -23.34 -1.20 22.52
C GLU A 139 -23.62 -2.71 22.48
N LYS A 140 -24.61 -3.13 21.68
CA LYS A 140 -24.93 -4.54 21.48
C LYS A 140 -23.84 -5.22 20.68
N LYS A 141 -23.40 -4.59 19.60
CA LYS A 141 -22.38 -5.12 18.70
C LYS A 141 -21.00 -5.20 19.35
N ALA A 142 -20.64 -4.29 20.25
CA ALA A 142 -19.42 -4.38 21.05
C ALA A 142 -19.33 -5.69 21.89
N ARG A 143 -20.47 -6.27 22.26
CA ARG A 143 -20.55 -7.53 23.02
C ARG A 143 -20.50 -8.79 22.14
N CYS A 144 -20.63 -8.63 20.82
CA CYS A 144 -20.55 -9.73 19.86
C CYS A 144 -19.09 -10.17 19.61
N TYR A 145 -18.94 -11.39 19.12
CA TYR A 145 -17.68 -11.93 18.64
C TYR A 145 -17.50 -11.65 17.13
N PRO A 146 -16.27 -11.69 16.58
CA PRO A 146 -16.01 -11.43 15.16
C PRO A 146 -16.84 -12.31 14.21
N HIS A 147 -17.09 -13.57 14.52
CA HIS A 147 -17.87 -14.48 13.68
C HIS A 147 -19.38 -14.16 13.66
N GLU A 148 -19.88 -13.30 14.55
CA GLU A 148 -21.25 -12.79 14.55
C GLU A 148 -21.41 -11.48 13.76
N MET A 149 -20.31 -11.00 13.13
CA MET A 149 -20.27 -9.78 12.35
C MET A 149 -20.28 -10.07 10.84
N SER A 150 -20.95 -9.22 10.06
CA SER A 150 -20.77 -9.27 8.61
C SER A 150 -19.36 -8.80 8.23
N GLY A 151 -18.89 -9.14 7.00
CA GLY A 151 -17.57 -8.70 6.53
C GLY A 151 -17.37 -7.18 6.61
N GLY A 152 -18.37 -6.40 6.16
CA GLY A 152 -18.32 -4.94 6.27
C GLY A 152 -18.34 -4.42 7.71
N GLN A 153 -19.02 -5.10 8.63
CA GLN A 153 -18.98 -4.73 10.05
C GLN A 153 -17.61 -5.04 10.66
N ALA A 154 -17.04 -6.20 10.38
CA ALA A 154 -15.69 -6.56 10.85
C ALA A 154 -14.64 -5.58 10.30
N GLN A 155 -14.77 -5.15 9.05
CA GLN A 155 -13.93 -4.12 8.45
C GLN A 155 -14.03 -2.78 9.21
N ARG A 156 -15.24 -2.32 9.52
CA ARG A 156 -15.45 -1.10 10.32
C ARG A 156 -14.84 -1.20 11.72
N VAL A 157 -14.93 -2.36 12.36
CA VAL A 157 -14.28 -2.61 13.65
C VAL A 157 -12.77 -2.48 13.53
N MET A 158 -12.17 -3.07 12.51
CA MET A 158 -10.72 -2.97 12.27
C MET A 158 -10.30 -1.51 12.00
N ILE A 159 -11.12 -0.74 11.28
CA ILE A 159 -10.89 0.70 11.08
C ILE A 159 -10.98 1.44 12.41
N ALA A 160 -11.98 1.13 13.27
CA ALA A 160 -12.11 1.74 14.59
C ALA A 160 -10.85 1.47 15.45
N MET A 161 -10.34 0.24 15.45
CA MET A 161 -9.10 -0.12 16.13
C MET A 161 -7.90 0.65 15.56
N ALA A 162 -7.77 0.70 14.24
CA ALA A 162 -6.65 1.36 13.58
C ALA A 162 -6.60 2.87 13.83
N LEU A 163 -7.74 3.51 14.02
CA LEU A 163 -7.86 4.96 14.23
C LEU A 163 -8.09 5.38 15.68
N ALA A 164 -8.20 4.43 16.61
CA ALA A 164 -8.51 4.68 18.02
C ALA A 164 -7.57 5.68 18.72
N LEU A 165 -6.32 5.76 18.26
CA LEU A 165 -5.28 6.63 18.82
C LEU A 165 -4.91 7.81 17.92
N CYS A 166 -5.67 8.06 16.84
CA CYS A 166 -5.41 9.14 15.88
C CYS A 166 -3.97 9.08 15.32
N PRO A 167 -3.58 7.98 14.64
CA PRO A 167 -2.21 7.78 14.18
C PRO A 167 -1.78 8.87 13.21
N LYS A 168 -0.48 9.13 13.12
CA LYS A 168 0.10 10.06 12.13
C LYS A 168 0.23 9.45 10.76
N LEU A 169 0.33 8.11 10.68
CA LEU A 169 0.35 7.34 9.44
C LEU A 169 -0.61 6.16 9.56
N LEU A 170 -1.54 6.07 8.62
CA LEU A 170 -2.40 4.91 8.41
C LEU A 170 -1.96 4.18 7.14
N ILE A 171 -1.68 2.89 7.25
CA ILE A 171 -1.47 2.01 6.10
C ILE A 171 -2.77 1.23 5.88
N ALA A 172 -3.41 1.42 4.74
CA ALA A 172 -4.63 0.71 4.36
C ALA A 172 -4.31 -0.29 3.25
N ASP A 173 -4.14 -1.56 3.62
CA ASP A 173 -3.78 -2.63 2.69
C ASP A 173 -5.06 -3.31 2.19
N GLU A 174 -5.46 -2.98 0.97
CA GLU A 174 -6.68 -3.44 0.32
C GLU A 174 -7.93 -3.35 1.22
N PRO A 175 -8.26 -2.17 1.75
CA PRO A 175 -9.25 -2.02 2.82
C PRO A 175 -10.68 -2.34 2.40
N THR A 176 -10.93 -2.60 1.12
CA THR A 176 -12.26 -2.85 0.55
C THR A 176 -12.37 -4.17 -0.21
N THR A 177 -11.32 -4.98 -0.19
CA THR A 177 -11.33 -6.30 -0.86
C THR A 177 -12.43 -7.19 -0.29
N ALA A 178 -13.14 -7.90 -1.17
CA ALA A 178 -14.28 -8.78 -0.87
C ALA A 178 -15.52 -8.09 -0.26
N LEU A 179 -15.65 -6.76 -0.43
CA LEU A 179 -16.86 -6.01 -0.09
C LEU A 179 -17.66 -5.68 -1.35
N ASP A 180 -18.97 -5.54 -1.20
CA ASP A 180 -19.80 -5.01 -2.28
C ASP A 180 -19.52 -3.52 -2.53
N VAL A 181 -19.82 -3.04 -3.74
CA VAL A 181 -19.49 -1.69 -4.21
C VAL A 181 -20.03 -0.59 -3.28
N THR A 182 -21.23 -0.81 -2.73
CA THR A 182 -21.87 0.18 -1.83
C THR A 182 -21.09 0.28 -0.51
N ILE A 183 -20.75 -0.84 0.09
CA ILE A 183 -19.97 -0.88 1.33
C ILE A 183 -18.54 -0.37 1.09
N GLN A 184 -17.94 -0.71 -0.06
CA GLN A 184 -16.64 -0.19 -0.48
C GLN A 184 -16.62 1.34 -0.48
N ALA A 185 -17.58 2.00 -1.16
CA ALA A 185 -17.68 3.46 -1.19
C ALA A 185 -17.85 4.05 0.23
N GLN A 186 -18.66 3.41 1.08
CA GLN A 186 -18.87 3.86 2.46
C GLN A 186 -17.58 3.77 3.29
N ILE A 187 -16.77 2.71 3.13
CA ILE A 187 -15.50 2.53 3.83
C ILE A 187 -14.47 3.56 3.37
N LEU A 188 -14.37 3.83 2.07
CA LEU A 188 -13.44 4.82 1.53
C LEU A 188 -13.79 6.22 2.01
N ASN A 189 -15.07 6.61 1.96
CA ASN A 189 -15.56 7.89 2.49
C ASN A 189 -15.30 8.02 4.00
N LEU A 190 -15.45 6.92 4.75
CA LEU A 190 -15.14 6.89 6.17
C LEU A 190 -13.63 7.16 6.42
N ILE A 191 -12.74 6.46 5.71
CA ILE A 191 -11.29 6.66 5.82
C ILE A 191 -10.92 8.11 5.46
N GLN A 192 -11.50 8.64 4.38
CA GLN A 192 -11.25 10.02 3.94
C GLN A 192 -11.71 11.04 4.98
N GLY A 193 -12.94 10.95 5.48
CA GLY A 193 -13.47 11.87 6.48
C GLY A 193 -12.73 11.83 7.81
N LEU A 194 -12.25 10.65 8.23
CA LEU A 194 -11.44 10.50 9.44
C LEU A 194 -10.02 11.03 9.23
N ARG A 195 -9.40 10.80 8.05
CA ARG A 195 -8.11 11.38 7.68
C ARG A 195 -8.13 12.91 7.79
N GLU A 196 -9.14 13.55 7.20
CA GLU A 196 -9.27 15.01 7.19
C GLU A 196 -9.40 15.59 8.61
N LYS A 197 -10.19 14.93 9.47
CA LYS A 197 -10.36 15.35 10.87
C LYS A 197 -9.10 15.20 11.72
N MET A 198 -8.27 14.18 11.43
CA MET A 198 -7.10 13.82 12.25
C MET A 198 -5.79 14.30 11.65
N ASP A 199 -5.79 14.84 10.42
CA ASP A 199 -4.58 15.23 9.65
C ASP A 199 -3.57 14.06 9.55
N THR A 200 -4.11 12.85 9.33
CA THR A 200 -3.38 11.60 9.21
C THR A 200 -2.88 11.41 7.78
N ALA A 201 -1.60 11.04 7.61
CA ALA A 201 -1.10 10.56 6.31
C ALA A 201 -1.61 9.15 6.03
N VAL A 202 -1.89 8.83 4.77
CA VAL A 202 -2.40 7.50 4.37
C VAL A 202 -1.54 6.90 3.28
N ILE A 203 -1.13 5.64 3.44
CA ILE A 203 -0.64 4.80 2.34
C ILE A 203 -1.80 3.87 1.98
N LEU A 204 -2.40 4.10 0.81
CA LEU A 204 -3.52 3.32 0.30
C LEU A 204 -3.01 2.29 -0.71
N ILE A 205 -3.12 1.02 -0.37
CA ILE A 205 -2.80 -0.09 -1.27
C ILE A 205 -4.11 -0.64 -1.83
N THR A 206 -4.24 -0.67 -3.13
CA THR A 206 -5.36 -1.29 -3.82
C THR A 206 -4.95 -1.67 -5.25
N HIS A 207 -5.65 -2.62 -5.82
CA HIS A 207 -5.56 -2.97 -7.24
C HIS A 207 -6.57 -2.18 -8.09
N ASP A 208 -7.49 -1.44 -7.45
CA ASP A 208 -8.46 -0.58 -8.12
C ASP A 208 -7.87 0.82 -8.36
N LEU A 209 -7.47 1.06 -9.61
CA LEU A 209 -6.89 2.34 -10.01
C LEU A 209 -7.93 3.49 -10.05
N GLY A 210 -9.23 3.17 -10.14
CA GLY A 210 -10.30 4.16 -10.03
C GLY A 210 -10.33 4.79 -8.64
N ILE A 211 -10.19 3.97 -7.60
CA ILE A 211 -10.07 4.44 -6.21
C ILE A 211 -8.82 5.32 -6.02
N ILE A 212 -7.70 4.92 -6.63
CA ILE A 212 -6.46 5.70 -6.56
C ILE A 212 -6.63 7.05 -7.24
N ALA A 213 -7.23 7.09 -8.43
CA ALA A 213 -7.49 8.35 -9.14
C ALA A 213 -8.38 9.32 -8.35
N GLU A 214 -9.31 8.79 -7.55
CA GLU A 214 -10.23 9.60 -6.74
C GLU A 214 -9.59 10.08 -5.42
N MET A 215 -8.79 9.23 -4.76
CA MET A 215 -8.38 9.46 -3.38
C MET A 215 -6.92 9.89 -3.21
N ALA A 216 -6.02 9.44 -4.10
CA ALA A 216 -4.59 9.65 -3.91
C ALA A 216 -4.13 11.00 -4.45
N HIS A 217 -3.19 11.63 -3.73
CA HIS A 217 -2.49 12.83 -4.19
C HIS A 217 -1.29 12.47 -5.07
N ARG A 218 -0.57 11.42 -4.66
CA ARG A 218 0.56 10.84 -5.42
C ARG A 218 0.41 9.34 -5.53
N VAL A 219 1.04 8.78 -6.55
CA VAL A 219 1.02 7.35 -6.84
C VAL A 219 2.45 6.81 -6.95
N ALA A 220 2.69 5.67 -6.30
CA ALA A 220 3.87 4.84 -6.49
C ALA A 220 3.45 3.54 -7.17
N VAL A 221 3.91 3.32 -8.39
CA VAL A 221 3.63 2.11 -9.16
C VAL A 221 4.75 1.10 -8.90
N MET A 222 4.36 -0.05 -8.36
CA MET A 222 5.30 -1.10 -7.96
C MET A 222 5.21 -2.30 -8.90
N TYR A 223 6.34 -2.77 -9.39
CA TYR A 223 6.45 -3.97 -10.21
C TYR A 223 7.62 -4.83 -9.74
N ALA A 224 7.36 -6.11 -9.49
CA ALA A 224 8.38 -7.10 -9.12
C ALA A 224 9.39 -6.62 -8.06
N GLY A 225 8.92 -6.00 -6.97
CA GLY A 225 9.73 -5.54 -5.85
C GLY A 225 10.32 -4.12 -5.99
N GLU A 226 10.08 -3.41 -7.09
CA GLU A 226 10.64 -2.09 -7.37
C GLU A 226 9.57 -1.03 -7.66
N ILE A 227 9.86 0.22 -7.33
CA ILE A 227 9.07 1.35 -7.83
C ILE A 227 9.53 1.65 -9.25
N VAL A 228 8.59 1.54 -10.21
CA VAL A 228 8.85 1.74 -11.63
C VAL A 228 8.38 3.11 -12.12
N GLU A 229 7.41 3.71 -11.44
CA GLU A 229 6.95 5.07 -11.71
C GLU A 229 6.41 5.69 -10.42
N TYR A 230 6.66 6.99 -10.20
CA TYR A 230 6.25 7.71 -9.01
C TYR A 230 6.04 9.19 -9.33
N GLY A 231 4.92 9.74 -8.91
CA GLY A 231 4.59 11.15 -9.12
C GLY A 231 3.19 11.51 -8.63
N ASP A 232 2.75 12.72 -8.99
CA ASP A 232 1.41 13.19 -8.70
C ASP A 232 0.37 12.38 -9.50
N THR A 233 -0.82 12.21 -8.93
CA THR A 233 -1.86 11.34 -9.49
C THR A 233 -2.30 11.78 -10.88
N ASP A 234 -2.69 13.04 -11.05
CA ASP A 234 -3.21 13.54 -12.32
C ASP A 234 -2.21 13.39 -13.49
N PRO A 235 -0.90 13.78 -13.35
CA PRO A 235 0.10 13.53 -14.37
C PRO A 235 0.29 12.05 -14.72
N ILE A 236 0.34 11.17 -13.74
CA ILE A 236 0.51 9.72 -13.98
C ILE A 236 -0.68 9.15 -14.76
N PHE A 237 -1.91 9.55 -14.41
CA PHE A 237 -3.11 9.06 -15.13
C PHE A 237 -3.27 9.69 -16.51
N ALA A 238 -2.92 10.96 -16.67
CA ALA A 238 -3.00 11.67 -17.96
C ALA A 238 -1.92 11.20 -18.93
N GLN A 239 -0.67 11.04 -18.45
CA GLN A 239 0.49 10.71 -19.27
C GLN A 239 1.45 9.76 -18.53
N PRO A 240 1.10 8.47 -18.39
CA PRO A 240 1.99 7.49 -17.81
C PRO A 240 3.23 7.30 -18.69
N TYR A 241 4.40 7.23 -18.09
CA TYR A 241 5.66 7.04 -18.82
C TYR A 241 6.04 5.56 -18.89
N HIS A 242 6.01 4.83 -17.77
CA HIS A 242 6.44 3.43 -17.78
C HIS A 242 5.46 2.56 -18.57
N PRO A 243 5.96 1.68 -19.47
CA PRO A 243 5.10 0.77 -20.25
C PRO A 243 4.16 -0.10 -19.41
N TYR A 244 4.57 -0.49 -18.21
CA TYR A 244 3.73 -1.22 -17.27
C TYR A 244 2.57 -0.35 -16.76
N THR A 245 2.84 0.90 -16.37
CA THR A 245 1.80 1.85 -15.91
C THR A 245 0.80 2.14 -17.04
N LYS A 246 1.29 2.31 -18.28
CA LYS A 246 0.42 2.43 -19.47
C LYS A 246 -0.52 1.23 -19.60
N GLY A 247 0.01 0.03 -19.45
CA GLY A 247 -0.79 -1.20 -19.51
C GLY A 247 -1.80 -1.31 -18.36
N LEU A 248 -1.41 -0.95 -17.13
CA LEU A 248 -2.32 -0.94 -15.97
C LEU A 248 -3.49 0.04 -16.17
N ILE A 249 -3.20 1.29 -16.58
CA ILE A 249 -4.23 2.31 -16.81
C ILE A 249 -5.09 1.93 -18.03
N GLY A 250 -4.49 1.40 -19.09
CA GLY A 250 -5.20 0.96 -20.30
C GLY A 250 -6.13 -0.27 -20.08
N SER A 251 -5.97 -0.97 -18.96
CA SER A 251 -6.86 -2.08 -18.56
C SER A 251 -8.10 -1.62 -17.79
N ILE A 252 -8.23 -0.34 -17.45
CA ILE A 252 -9.39 0.21 -16.73
C ILE A 252 -10.55 0.44 -17.71
N PRO A 253 -11.74 -0.10 -17.45
CA PRO A 253 -12.92 0.25 -18.24
C PRO A 253 -13.33 1.69 -17.95
N ILE A 254 -13.37 2.53 -18.99
CA ILE A 254 -13.82 3.92 -18.88
C ILE A 254 -15.33 3.96 -19.17
N LEU A 255 -16.13 4.42 -18.21
CA LEU A 255 -17.58 4.58 -18.39
C LEU A 255 -17.86 5.52 -19.57
N GLY A 256 -18.72 5.07 -20.49
CA GLY A 256 -19.09 5.84 -21.68
C GLY A 256 -18.14 5.67 -22.88
N LYS A 257 -17.02 4.98 -22.76
CA LYS A 257 -16.13 4.66 -23.88
C LYS A 257 -16.29 3.18 -24.24
N VAL A 258 -16.94 2.93 -25.38
CA VAL A 258 -17.03 1.56 -25.93
C VAL A 258 -15.67 1.26 -26.60
N VAL A 259 -14.96 0.30 -26.04
CA VAL A 259 -13.73 -0.25 -26.65
C VAL A 259 -13.99 -1.72 -26.95
N ASP A 260 -13.61 -2.16 -28.14
CA ASP A 260 -13.80 -3.56 -28.57
C ASP A 260 -12.98 -4.52 -27.70
N ARG A 261 -11.86 -4.07 -27.14
CA ARG A 261 -11.00 -4.88 -26.28
C ARG A 261 -10.18 -3.98 -25.33
N LEU A 262 -10.20 -4.30 -24.04
CA LEU A 262 -9.29 -3.67 -23.07
C LEU A 262 -7.84 -4.07 -23.34
N GLU A 263 -6.90 -3.16 -23.08
CA GLU A 263 -5.48 -3.50 -23.13
C GLU A 263 -5.16 -4.50 -22.00
N VAL A 264 -4.48 -5.58 -22.34
CA VAL A 264 -4.02 -6.60 -21.39
C VAL A 264 -2.51 -6.59 -21.39
N ILE A 265 -1.90 -6.57 -20.21
CA ILE A 265 -0.46 -6.73 -20.06
C ILE A 265 -0.14 -8.22 -20.33
N PRO A 266 0.65 -8.55 -21.36
CA PRO A 266 0.92 -9.94 -21.71
C PRO A 266 1.78 -10.64 -20.66
N GLY A 267 1.67 -11.98 -20.56
CA GLY A 267 2.52 -12.79 -19.70
C GLY A 267 2.18 -12.69 -18.21
N LEU A 268 3.02 -13.30 -17.38
CA LEU A 268 2.88 -13.34 -15.92
C LEU A 268 3.94 -12.45 -15.24
N VAL A 269 3.67 -12.03 -14.01
CA VAL A 269 4.68 -11.40 -13.16
C VAL A 269 5.84 -12.36 -12.98
N PRO A 270 7.12 -11.93 -13.13
CA PRO A 270 8.27 -12.81 -12.97
C PRO A 270 8.35 -13.40 -11.57
N ASN A 271 8.89 -14.61 -11.47
CA ASN A 271 9.26 -15.17 -10.19
C ASN A 271 10.33 -14.25 -9.53
N LEU A 272 10.07 -13.87 -8.28
CA LEU A 272 10.96 -12.96 -7.55
C LEU A 272 12.28 -13.63 -7.07
N ILE A 273 12.46 -14.92 -7.34
CA ILE A 273 13.72 -15.65 -7.10
C ILE A 273 14.69 -15.41 -8.26
N ASP A 274 14.23 -15.70 -9.50
CA ASP A 274 15.02 -15.64 -10.72
C ASP A 274 14.70 -14.38 -11.51
N LEU A 275 15.05 -13.24 -10.95
CA LEU A 275 14.81 -11.95 -11.61
C LEU A 275 15.84 -11.73 -12.74
N PRO A 276 15.43 -11.11 -13.86
CA PRO A 276 16.35 -10.76 -14.93
C PRO A 276 17.39 -9.72 -14.44
N ASP A 277 18.61 -9.78 -14.98
CA ASP A 277 19.69 -8.84 -14.68
C ASP A 277 19.34 -7.38 -15.11
N GLY A 278 18.53 -7.25 -16.14
CA GLY A 278 18.08 -5.98 -16.67
C GLY A 278 16.78 -5.46 -16.10
N CYS A 279 16.00 -4.80 -16.94
CA CYS A 279 14.66 -4.32 -16.59
C CYS A 279 13.72 -5.50 -16.30
N ARG A 280 13.13 -5.54 -15.11
CA ARG A 280 12.23 -6.64 -14.69
C ARG A 280 10.98 -6.78 -15.56
N PHE A 281 10.55 -5.68 -16.17
CA PHE A 281 9.42 -5.68 -17.09
C PHE A 281 9.81 -6.05 -18.54
N ALA A 282 11.10 -6.14 -18.88
CA ALA A 282 11.57 -6.40 -20.24
C ALA A 282 10.90 -7.61 -20.92
N PRO A 283 10.66 -8.76 -20.24
CA PRO A 283 10.00 -9.92 -20.87
C PRO A 283 8.56 -9.68 -21.31
N ARG A 284 7.88 -8.68 -20.75
CA ARG A 284 6.47 -8.32 -21.03
C ARG A 284 6.32 -7.01 -21.79
N CYS A 285 7.43 -6.33 -22.10
CA CYS A 285 7.44 -4.98 -22.62
C CYS A 285 7.39 -4.96 -24.15
N LYS A 286 6.21 -4.61 -24.72
CA LYS A 286 6.04 -4.43 -26.18
C LYS A 286 6.94 -3.32 -26.76
N PHE A 287 7.26 -2.28 -25.98
CA PHE A 287 8.10 -1.17 -26.41
C PHE A 287 9.58 -1.58 -26.55
N ARG A 288 10.06 -2.56 -25.78
CA ARG A 288 11.40 -3.10 -25.95
C ARG A 288 11.61 -3.64 -27.37
N GLU A 289 10.65 -4.39 -27.88
CA GLU A 289 10.69 -4.95 -29.23
C GLU A 289 10.52 -3.85 -30.28
N GLN A 290 9.55 -2.99 -30.10
CA GLN A 290 9.24 -1.88 -31.00
C GLN A 290 10.47 -0.96 -31.24
N TYR A 291 11.19 -0.60 -30.17
CA TYR A 291 12.34 0.29 -30.22
C TYR A 291 13.69 -0.45 -30.21
N LYS A 292 13.70 -1.77 -30.30
CA LYS A 292 14.89 -2.65 -30.31
C LYS A 292 15.86 -2.36 -29.16
N LEU A 293 15.32 -2.17 -27.94
CA LEU A 293 16.07 -1.81 -26.74
C LEU A 293 16.74 -3.05 -26.10
N THR A 294 17.88 -3.48 -26.64
CA THR A 294 18.64 -4.63 -26.12
C THR A 294 19.23 -4.39 -24.72
N ILE A 295 19.45 -3.12 -24.36
CA ILE A 295 19.92 -2.72 -23.03
C ILE A 295 18.98 -3.18 -21.90
N CYS A 296 17.67 -3.24 -22.18
CA CYS A 296 16.66 -3.71 -21.21
C CYS A 296 16.88 -5.14 -20.69
N GLU A 297 17.63 -5.97 -21.42
CA GLU A 297 17.94 -7.35 -21.02
C GLU A 297 19.20 -7.43 -20.14
N ARG A 298 20.08 -6.46 -20.25
CA ARG A 298 21.44 -6.51 -19.66
C ARG A 298 21.62 -5.59 -18.47
N GLN A 299 20.90 -4.49 -18.47
CA GLN A 299 21.06 -3.44 -17.47
C GLN A 299 19.71 -2.97 -16.93
N LYS A 300 19.66 -2.82 -15.61
CA LYS A 300 18.53 -2.23 -14.91
C LYS A 300 18.57 -0.71 -15.07
N PRO A 301 17.47 -0.05 -15.50
CA PRO A 301 17.43 1.41 -15.55
C PRO A 301 17.36 2.01 -14.15
N ASP A 302 17.95 3.17 -13.96
CA ASP A 302 17.75 3.97 -12.76
C ASP A 302 16.38 4.65 -12.76
N LEU A 303 15.94 5.10 -11.59
CA LEU A 303 14.76 5.92 -11.44
C LEU A 303 15.15 7.37 -11.78
N VAL A 304 14.70 7.89 -12.92
CA VAL A 304 15.04 9.22 -13.42
C VAL A 304 13.84 10.14 -13.40
N GLU A 305 14.05 11.43 -13.14
CA GLU A 305 13.01 12.45 -13.20
C GLU A 305 12.77 12.84 -14.67
N VAL A 306 11.52 12.73 -15.13
CA VAL A 306 11.11 13.03 -16.51
C VAL A 306 10.31 14.32 -16.63
N SER A 307 9.70 14.73 -15.53
CA SER A 307 9.04 16.02 -15.35
C SER A 307 9.04 16.36 -13.85
N PRO A 308 8.76 17.61 -13.45
CA PRO A 308 8.76 17.99 -12.04
C PRO A 308 7.95 17.02 -11.17
N ALA A 309 8.59 16.44 -10.14
CA ALA A 309 8.03 15.47 -9.22
C ALA A 309 7.52 14.15 -9.87
N HIS A 310 7.86 13.85 -11.13
CA HIS A 310 7.48 12.63 -11.83
C HIS A 310 8.74 11.84 -12.24
N THR A 311 8.91 10.67 -11.64
CA THR A 311 10.06 9.81 -11.88
C THR A 311 9.64 8.48 -12.50
N VAL A 312 10.51 7.96 -13.40
CA VAL A 312 10.29 6.69 -14.10
C VAL A 312 11.55 5.84 -14.16
N ARG A 313 11.41 4.54 -14.07
CA ARG A 313 12.49 3.55 -14.18
C ARG A 313 12.39 2.85 -15.55
N CYS A 314 12.82 3.54 -16.62
CA CYS A 314 12.69 3.01 -17.98
C CYS A 314 13.74 3.56 -18.92
N TRP A 315 14.39 2.70 -19.71
CA TRP A 315 15.37 3.06 -20.73
C TRP A 315 14.82 3.89 -21.91
N LEU A 316 13.50 3.99 -22.05
CA LEU A 316 12.88 4.94 -22.99
C LEU A 316 13.14 6.40 -22.61
N TYR A 317 13.50 6.68 -21.36
CA TYR A 317 13.64 8.04 -20.81
C TYR A 317 15.01 8.29 -20.17
N ALA A 318 15.86 7.25 -20.08
CA ALA A 318 17.22 7.34 -19.58
C ALA A 318 18.18 6.76 -20.62
N ASP A 319 19.35 7.37 -20.81
CA ASP A 319 20.46 6.75 -21.53
C ASP A 319 21.33 5.90 -20.58
N ALA A 320 22.32 5.21 -21.14
CA ALA A 320 23.23 4.36 -20.36
C ALA A 320 24.11 5.15 -19.37
N GLU A 321 24.17 6.46 -19.48
CA GLU A 321 24.90 7.38 -18.61
C GLU A 321 24.00 8.02 -17.54
N GLY A 322 22.70 7.66 -17.52
CA GLY A 322 21.73 8.18 -16.55
C GLY A 322 21.16 9.56 -16.89
N HIS A 323 21.40 10.06 -18.09
CA HIS A 323 20.80 11.31 -18.56
C HIS A 323 19.36 11.10 -19.00
N THR A 324 18.47 12.03 -18.64
CA THR A 324 17.10 12.03 -19.13
C THR A 324 17.07 12.48 -20.59
N ALA A 325 16.89 11.55 -21.52
CA ALA A 325 16.55 11.85 -22.89
C ALA A 325 15.11 11.38 -23.13
N PRO A 326 14.10 12.28 -23.01
CA PRO A 326 12.76 11.91 -23.43
C PRO A 326 12.81 11.55 -24.90
N LEU A 327 12.39 10.33 -25.24
CA LEU A 327 12.16 10.01 -26.65
C LEU A 327 11.18 11.06 -27.17
N LYS A 328 11.62 11.86 -28.10
CA LYS A 328 10.75 12.74 -28.85
C LYS A 328 9.80 11.84 -29.65
N HIS A 329 8.56 11.80 -29.21
CA HIS A 329 7.46 11.18 -29.98
C HIS A 329 6.91 12.18 -30.99
#